data_7fb45b319e68cd326e862720afc96dc9
#
_entry.id   7fb45b319e68cd326e862720afc96dc9
#
_cell.length_a   1.000
_cell.length_b   1.000
_cell.length_c   1.000
_cell.angle_alpha   90.00
_cell.angle_beta   90.00
_cell.angle_gamma   90.00
#
_symmetry.space_group_name_H-M   'P 1'
#
loop_
_entity.id
_entity.type
_entity.pdbx_description
1 polymer ?
#
loop_
_entity_poly.entity_id
_entity_poly.type
_entity_poly.pdbx_seq_one_letter_code
_entity_poly.pdbx_strand_id
1 'polypeptide(L)'
;MVRIAVDAMGGDHGATVVIDGALAAARHLPVQLTLVGDARAIDARLHREPDRATLPVDIVDAPDAVAMHEPASAALRRPGVSIRVAAERVARGDASALVSAGHTGASVVAARAAFGMLAGVERCALAAAIPTRAGTAVLLDAGATVECRPQHLGQQPGAAQQGPRSQSPTHESAAFHRAIPC
;
A
#
# COMPACT_ATOMS: atom_id res chain seq x y z
N MET A 1 10.35 14.36 -5.92
CA MET A 1 9.18 14.17 -5.04
C MET A 1 8.74 12.72 -5.20
N VAL A 2 8.42 12.04 -4.09
CA VAL A 2 7.98 10.64 -4.13
C VAL A 2 6.54 10.58 -4.63
N ARG A 3 6.24 9.75 -5.63
CA ARG A 3 4.89 9.54 -6.13
C ARG A 3 4.27 8.30 -5.49
N ILE A 4 3.05 8.43 -4.98
CA ILE A 4 2.32 7.36 -4.30
C ILE A 4 1.00 7.11 -5.02
N ALA A 5 0.74 5.87 -5.42
CA ALA A 5 -0.55 5.44 -5.93
C ALA A 5 -1.49 5.15 -4.75
N VAL A 6 -2.67 5.77 -4.75
CA VAL A 6 -3.69 5.60 -3.71
C VAL A 6 -4.90 4.91 -4.33
N ASP A 7 -5.24 3.73 -3.83
CA ASP A 7 -6.51 3.06 -4.15
C ASP A 7 -7.66 3.84 -3.50
N ALA A 8 -8.30 4.70 -4.29
CA ALA A 8 -9.34 5.60 -3.80
C ALA A 8 -10.69 4.90 -3.60
N MET A 9 -10.89 3.69 -4.13
CA MET A 9 -12.14 2.95 -4.04
C MET A 9 -12.18 1.97 -2.87
N GLY A 10 -11.02 1.74 -2.22
CA GLY A 10 -10.91 0.87 -1.07
C GLY A 10 -11.37 1.54 0.23
N GLY A 11 -11.84 0.73 1.18
CA GLY A 11 -12.17 1.17 2.54
C GLY A 11 -13.65 1.07 2.90
N ASP A 12 -13.91 0.90 4.20
CA ASP A 12 -15.26 0.66 4.74
C ASP A 12 -16.15 1.91 4.71
N HIS A 13 -15.53 3.08 4.65
CA HIS A 13 -16.22 4.38 4.71
C HIS A 13 -16.38 5.06 3.34
N GLY A 14 -16.03 4.34 2.26
CA GLY A 14 -16.18 4.80 0.89
C GLY A 14 -15.09 5.75 0.40
N ALA A 15 -15.12 6.03 -0.90
CA ALA A 15 -14.07 6.78 -1.60
C ALA A 15 -13.82 8.18 -1.06
N THR A 16 -14.86 8.87 -0.56
CA THR A 16 -14.74 10.24 -0.07
C THR A 16 -13.74 10.36 1.06
N VAL A 17 -13.77 9.44 2.03
CA VAL A 17 -12.86 9.48 3.19
C VAL A 17 -11.41 9.24 2.77
N VAL A 18 -11.19 8.32 1.83
CA VAL A 18 -9.85 8.06 1.28
C VAL A 18 -9.32 9.27 0.53
N ILE A 19 -10.16 9.90 -0.30
CA ILE A 19 -9.79 11.11 -1.04
C ILE A 19 -9.46 12.24 -0.07
N ASP A 20 -10.28 12.47 0.97
CA ASP A 20 -10.04 13.52 1.97
C ASP A 20 -8.72 13.31 2.71
N GLY A 21 -8.42 12.06 3.10
CA GLY A 21 -7.15 11.70 3.72
C GLY A 21 -5.95 11.92 2.77
N ALA A 22 -6.11 11.57 1.50
CA ALA A 22 -5.10 11.79 0.48
C ALA A 22 -4.83 13.29 0.25
N LEU A 23 -5.88 14.11 0.19
CA LEU A 23 -5.75 15.57 0.06
C LEU A 23 -5.06 16.19 1.27
N ALA A 24 -5.39 15.73 2.48
CA ALA A 24 -4.70 16.17 3.69
C ALA A 24 -3.20 15.79 3.62
N ALA A 25 -2.87 14.58 3.19
CA ALA A 25 -1.48 14.16 3.01
C ALA A 25 -0.75 15.02 1.96
N ALA A 26 -1.38 15.32 0.81
CA ALA A 26 -0.80 16.16 -0.24
C ALA A 26 -0.47 17.58 0.22
N ARG A 27 -1.21 18.12 1.20
CA ARG A 27 -0.97 19.44 1.78
C ARG A 27 0.19 19.47 2.77
N HIS A 28 0.42 18.37 3.48
CA HIS A 28 1.34 18.34 4.62
C HIS A 28 2.63 17.57 4.34
N LEU A 29 2.67 16.74 3.30
CA LEU A 29 3.81 15.90 2.99
C LEU A 29 4.39 16.25 1.61
N PRO A 30 5.71 16.12 1.41
CA PRO A 30 6.37 16.37 0.13
C PRO A 30 6.18 15.20 -0.84
N VAL A 31 4.94 14.81 -1.11
CA VAL A 31 4.56 13.68 -1.97
C VAL A 31 3.69 14.14 -3.14
N GLN A 32 3.77 13.43 -4.24
CA GLN A 32 2.82 13.51 -5.35
C GLN A 32 1.88 12.31 -5.27
N LEU A 33 0.59 12.51 -5.38
CA LEU A 33 -0.40 11.45 -5.28
C LEU A 33 -1.02 11.15 -6.63
N THR A 34 -1.24 9.87 -6.90
CA THR A 34 -2.06 9.39 -8.01
C THR A 34 -3.27 8.67 -7.41
N LEU A 35 -4.43 9.32 -7.46
CA LEU A 35 -5.69 8.73 -7.01
C LEU A 35 -6.22 7.79 -8.09
N VAL A 36 -6.35 6.52 -7.75
CA VAL A 36 -6.83 5.47 -8.66
C VAL A 36 -8.23 5.08 -8.26
N GLY A 37 -9.22 5.33 -9.11
CA GLY A 37 -10.62 5.08 -8.79
C GLY A 37 -11.57 5.64 -9.84
N ASP A 38 -12.85 5.82 -9.48
CA ASP A 38 -13.83 6.49 -10.33
C ASP A 38 -13.39 7.96 -10.56
N ALA A 39 -12.89 8.22 -11.77
CA ALA A 39 -12.33 9.53 -12.12
C ALA A 39 -13.38 10.65 -11.98
N ARG A 40 -14.65 10.38 -12.27
CA ARG A 40 -15.71 11.37 -12.16
C ARG A 40 -15.98 11.73 -10.71
N ALA A 41 -16.07 10.72 -9.84
CA ALA A 41 -16.30 10.92 -8.41
C ALA A 41 -15.12 11.63 -7.75
N ILE A 42 -13.89 11.24 -8.09
CA ILE A 42 -12.65 11.87 -7.60
C ILE A 42 -12.60 13.33 -8.07
N ASP A 43 -12.81 13.59 -9.35
CA ASP A 43 -12.75 14.94 -9.92
C ASP A 43 -13.83 15.86 -9.32
N ALA A 44 -15.06 15.37 -9.16
CA ALA A 44 -16.14 16.10 -8.50
C ALA A 44 -15.81 16.46 -7.04
N ARG A 45 -15.07 15.59 -6.32
CA ARG A 45 -14.62 15.86 -4.97
C ARG A 45 -13.50 16.91 -4.96
N LEU A 46 -12.52 16.78 -5.86
CA LEU A 46 -11.41 17.73 -6.02
C LEU A 46 -11.89 19.14 -6.39
N HIS A 47 -12.94 19.26 -7.20
CA HIS A 47 -13.50 20.57 -7.58
C HIS A 47 -14.04 21.39 -6.41
N ARG A 48 -14.32 20.75 -5.27
CA ARG A 48 -14.77 21.44 -4.04
C ARG A 48 -13.61 22.02 -3.24
N GLU A 49 -12.36 21.68 -3.60
CA GLU A 49 -11.18 22.15 -2.89
C GLU A 49 -10.69 23.48 -3.48
N PRO A 50 -10.57 24.53 -2.67
CA PRO A 50 -10.17 25.86 -3.16
C PRO A 50 -8.71 25.87 -3.68
N ASP A 51 -7.88 24.96 -3.21
CA ASP A 51 -6.45 24.83 -3.54
C ASP A 51 -6.17 23.76 -4.59
N ARG A 52 -7.19 23.22 -5.27
CA ARG A 52 -7.07 22.14 -6.25
C ARG A 52 -5.93 22.35 -7.26
N ALA A 53 -5.80 23.56 -7.77
CA ALA A 53 -4.82 23.87 -8.83
C ALA A 53 -3.35 23.73 -8.38
N THR A 54 -3.11 23.76 -7.08
CA THR A 54 -1.76 23.67 -6.48
C THR A 54 -1.46 22.32 -5.85
N LEU A 55 -2.48 21.47 -5.69
CA LEU A 55 -2.30 20.14 -5.12
C LEU A 55 -1.59 19.22 -6.11
N PRO A 56 -0.52 18.51 -5.69
CA PRO A 56 0.22 17.57 -6.52
C PRO A 56 -0.54 16.22 -6.64
N VAL A 57 -1.72 16.25 -7.26
CA VAL A 57 -2.63 15.11 -7.35
C VAL A 57 -3.02 14.86 -8.80
N ASP A 58 -2.75 13.63 -9.28
CA ASP A 58 -3.20 13.10 -10.56
C ASP A 58 -4.35 12.10 -10.35
N ILE A 59 -5.17 11.88 -11.38
CA ILE A 59 -6.28 10.92 -11.35
C ILE A 59 -6.03 9.84 -12.40
N VAL A 60 -6.34 8.59 -12.04
CA VAL A 60 -6.35 7.44 -12.95
C VAL A 60 -7.69 6.73 -12.81
N ASP A 61 -8.39 6.57 -13.94
CA ASP A 61 -9.71 5.95 -13.95
C ASP A 61 -9.62 4.43 -13.76
N ALA A 62 -10.22 3.94 -12.69
CA ALA A 62 -10.38 2.53 -12.36
C ALA A 62 -11.56 2.39 -11.36
N PRO A 63 -12.80 2.42 -11.84
CA PRO A 63 -13.96 2.58 -10.96
C PRO A 63 -14.34 1.34 -10.15
N ASP A 64 -13.80 0.17 -10.50
CA ASP A 64 -14.11 -1.07 -9.81
C ASP A 64 -13.35 -1.21 -8.49
N ALA A 65 -13.99 -1.84 -7.50
CA ALA A 65 -13.37 -2.23 -6.24
C ALA A 65 -13.66 -3.70 -5.92
N VAL A 66 -12.85 -4.29 -5.04
CA VAL A 66 -13.16 -5.61 -4.45
C VAL A 66 -13.87 -5.36 -3.13
N ALA A 67 -15.12 -5.79 -3.05
CA ALA A 67 -15.89 -5.67 -1.82
C ALA A 67 -15.36 -6.64 -0.74
N MET A 68 -15.56 -6.31 0.54
CA MET A 68 -15.03 -7.09 1.67
C MET A 68 -15.53 -8.54 1.71
N HIS A 69 -16.70 -8.82 1.14
CA HIS A 69 -17.28 -10.17 1.05
C HIS A 69 -16.87 -10.96 -0.20
N GLU A 70 -16.20 -10.31 -1.16
CA GLU A 70 -15.72 -10.97 -2.38
C GLU A 70 -14.42 -11.72 -2.12
N PRO A 71 -14.13 -12.77 -2.90
CA PRO A 71 -12.82 -13.43 -2.80
C PRO A 71 -11.71 -12.50 -3.30
N ALA A 72 -10.57 -12.50 -2.62
CA ALA A 72 -9.40 -11.69 -2.98
C ALA A 72 -8.97 -11.83 -4.45
N SER A 73 -9.17 -13.02 -5.04
CA SER A 73 -8.89 -13.30 -6.46
C SER A 73 -9.72 -12.48 -7.45
N ALA A 74 -10.79 -11.80 -6.99
CA ALA A 74 -11.57 -10.89 -7.82
C ALA A 74 -10.71 -9.74 -8.35
N ALA A 75 -9.67 -9.32 -7.58
CA ALA A 75 -8.71 -8.32 -8.02
C ALA A 75 -7.98 -8.68 -9.32
N LEU A 76 -7.77 -9.96 -9.59
CA LEU A 76 -7.09 -10.42 -10.82
C LEU A 76 -8.04 -10.63 -11.99
N ARG A 77 -9.30 -10.93 -11.72
CA ARG A 77 -10.28 -11.24 -12.77
C ARG A 77 -10.83 -10.01 -13.47
N ARG A 78 -10.88 -8.87 -12.77
CA ARG A 78 -11.43 -7.62 -13.30
C ARG A 78 -10.29 -6.61 -13.55
N PRO A 79 -10.03 -6.19 -14.79
CA PRO A 79 -8.91 -5.30 -15.11
C PRO A 79 -9.08 -3.88 -14.57
N GLY A 80 -10.32 -3.42 -14.37
CA GLY A 80 -10.64 -2.07 -13.87
C GLY A 80 -10.67 -1.92 -12.36
N VAL A 81 -10.21 -2.93 -11.59
CA VAL A 81 -10.17 -2.85 -10.13
C VAL A 81 -9.05 -1.90 -9.69
N SER A 82 -9.40 -0.87 -8.91
CA SER A 82 -8.52 0.21 -8.48
C SER A 82 -7.22 -0.26 -7.82
N ILE A 83 -7.29 -1.24 -6.90
CA ILE A 83 -6.10 -1.79 -6.24
C ILE A 83 -5.15 -2.48 -7.23
N ARG A 84 -5.67 -3.17 -8.25
CA ARG A 84 -4.87 -3.78 -9.29
C ARG A 84 -4.16 -2.74 -10.14
N VAL A 85 -4.90 -1.74 -10.63
CA VAL A 85 -4.36 -0.65 -11.44
C VAL A 85 -3.29 0.12 -10.65
N ALA A 86 -3.54 0.41 -9.37
CA ALA A 86 -2.57 1.06 -8.50
C ALA A 86 -1.28 0.23 -8.32
N ALA A 87 -1.38 -1.09 -8.14
CA ALA A 87 -0.23 -1.98 -8.06
C ALA A 87 0.56 -2.02 -9.38
N GLU A 88 -0.13 -2.09 -10.52
CA GLU A 88 0.50 -2.05 -11.85
C GLU A 88 1.25 -0.74 -12.10
N ARG A 89 0.75 0.41 -11.59
CA ARG A 89 1.46 1.71 -11.68
C ARG A 89 2.79 1.66 -10.94
N VAL A 90 2.83 1.04 -9.76
CA VAL A 90 4.09 0.86 -9.01
C VAL A 90 5.03 -0.09 -9.75
N ALA A 91 4.53 -1.20 -10.29
CA ALA A 91 5.35 -2.16 -11.04
C ALA A 91 6.00 -1.55 -12.29
N ARG A 92 5.34 -0.59 -12.95
CA ARG A 92 5.88 0.14 -14.11
C ARG A 92 6.85 1.28 -13.73
N GLY A 93 6.98 1.59 -12.45
CA GLY A 93 7.79 2.73 -11.97
C GLY A 93 7.08 4.09 -12.06
N ASP A 94 5.78 4.11 -12.41
CA ASP A 94 4.96 5.33 -12.45
C ASP A 94 4.69 5.87 -11.04
N ALA A 95 4.76 5.02 -10.01
CA ALA A 95 4.70 5.36 -8.60
C ALA A 95 5.75 4.57 -7.81
N SER A 96 6.16 5.10 -6.66
CA SER A 96 7.15 4.47 -5.78
C SER A 96 6.53 3.61 -4.70
N ALA A 97 5.26 3.81 -4.42
CA ALA A 97 4.51 3.08 -3.39
C ALA A 97 3.01 3.02 -3.71
N LEU A 98 2.33 2.08 -3.07
CA LEU A 98 0.90 1.87 -3.11
C LEU A 98 0.32 2.00 -1.70
N VAL A 99 -0.80 2.70 -1.58
CA VAL A 99 -1.61 2.78 -0.36
C VAL A 99 -3.04 2.35 -0.66
N SER A 100 -3.59 1.48 0.16
CA SER A 100 -5.00 1.06 0.10
C SER A 100 -5.56 0.88 1.51
N ALA A 101 -6.79 1.32 1.72
CA ALA A 101 -7.58 1.06 2.92
C ALA A 101 -8.66 -0.03 2.68
N GLY A 102 -8.58 -0.71 1.53
CA GLY A 102 -9.56 -1.68 1.09
C GLY A 102 -9.30 -3.12 1.56
N HIS A 103 -9.80 -4.07 0.79
CA HIS A 103 -9.71 -5.49 1.07
C HIS A 103 -8.26 -5.99 1.10
N THR A 104 -7.74 -6.29 2.30
CA THR A 104 -6.34 -6.68 2.52
C THR A 104 -5.89 -7.84 1.63
N GLY A 105 -6.70 -8.90 1.52
CA GLY A 105 -6.37 -10.04 0.66
C GLY A 105 -6.27 -9.65 -0.82
N ALA A 106 -7.14 -8.76 -1.30
CA ALA A 106 -7.07 -8.24 -2.67
C ALA A 106 -5.80 -7.43 -2.89
N SER A 107 -5.38 -6.63 -1.90
CA SER A 107 -4.14 -5.86 -1.94
C SER A 107 -2.92 -6.77 -2.05
N VAL A 108 -2.84 -7.84 -1.25
CA VAL A 108 -1.76 -8.83 -1.31
C VAL A 108 -1.72 -9.54 -2.66
N VAL A 109 -2.88 -9.97 -3.16
CA VAL A 109 -2.99 -10.68 -4.45
C VAL A 109 -2.62 -9.77 -5.62
N ALA A 110 -3.08 -8.53 -5.62
CA ALA A 110 -2.74 -7.53 -6.65
C ALA A 110 -1.24 -7.19 -6.62
N ALA A 111 -0.67 -6.95 -5.43
CA ALA A 111 0.74 -6.67 -5.25
C ALA A 111 1.62 -7.85 -5.74
N ARG A 112 1.28 -9.08 -5.35
CA ARG A 112 1.98 -10.29 -5.81
C ARG A 112 1.96 -10.43 -7.33
N ALA A 113 0.82 -10.18 -7.95
CA ALA A 113 0.68 -10.29 -9.39
C ALA A 113 1.48 -9.22 -10.14
N ALA A 114 1.53 -8.00 -9.60
CA ALA A 114 2.22 -6.88 -10.23
C ALA A 114 3.74 -6.88 -10.00
N PHE A 115 4.19 -7.22 -8.78
CA PHE A 115 5.61 -7.12 -8.38
C PHE A 115 6.35 -8.45 -8.54
N GLY A 116 5.64 -9.57 -8.61
CA GLY A 116 6.23 -10.90 -8.55
C GLY A 116 6.68 -11.27 -7.13
N MET A 117 7.49 -12.32 -7.05
CA MET A 117 8.05 -12.84 -5.79
C MET A 117 9.56 -12.70 -5.81
N LEU A 118 10.15 -12.46 -4.65
CA LEU A 118 11.61 -12.55 -4.49
C LEU A 118 12.08 -13.99 -4.70
N ALA A 119 13.30 -14.12 -5.23
CA ALA A 119 13.90 -15.44 -5.42
C ALA A 119 13.96 -16.20 -4.07
N GLY A 120 13.45 -17.44 -4.06
CA GLY A 120 13.40 -18.29 -2.87
C GLY A 120 12.25 -17.97 -1.90
N VAL A 121 11.41 -16.96 -2.15
CA VAL A 121 10.23 -16.67 -1.35
C VAL A 121 8.99 -17.29 -1.99
N GLU A 122 8.28 -18.13 -1.26
CA GLU A 122 7.10 -18.84 -1.78
C GLU A 122 5.80 -18.07 -1.53
N ARG A 123 5.74 -17.24 -0.49
CA ARG A 123 4.53 -16.53 -0.07
C ARG A 123 4.83 -15.12 0.40
N CYS A 124 3.90 -14.20 0.12
CA CYS A 124 3.90 -12.87 0.72
C CYS A 124 3.46 -12.95 2.18
N ALA A 125 4.02 -12.10 3.04
CA ALA A 125 3.56 -11.91 4.40
C ALA A 125 3.21 -10.43 4.65
N LEU A 126 2.22 -10.20 5.50
CA LEU A 126 1.90 -8.87 5.99
C LEU A 126 2.80 -8.52 7.18
N ALA A 127 3.52 -7.43 7.09
CA ALA A 127 4.30 -6.89 8.18
C ALA A 127 3.54 -5.75 8.86
N ALA A 128 3.32 -5.85 10.17
CA ALA A 128 2.73 -4.80 10.98
C ALA A 128 3.78 -4.20 11.91
N ALA A 129 3.98 -2.89 11.85
CA ALA A 129 4.84 -2.17 12.77
C ALA A 129 4.06 -1.87 14.06
N ILE A 130 4.51 -2.40 15.19
CA ILE A 130 3.85 -2.25 16.49
C ILE A 130 4.73 -1.41 17.41
N PRO A 131 4.24 -0.29 17.94
CA PRO A 131 4.99 0.50 18.91
C PRO A 131 5.14 -0.29 20.22
N THR A 132 6.34 -0.31 20.77
CA THR A 132 6.66 -0.94 22.04
C THR A 132 7.38 0.03 22.97
N ARG A 133 7.54 -0.33 24.24
CA ARG A 133 8.29 0.51 25.20
C ARG A 133 9.78 0.71 24.83
N ALA A 134 10.34 -0.20 24.06
CA ALA A 134 11.74 -0.18 23.63
C ALA A 134 11.96 0.26 22.17
N GLY A 135 10.90 0.74 21.50
CA GLY A 135 10.96 1.12 20.07
C GLY A 135 9.86 0.44 19.25
N THR A 136 10.14 0.10 18.02
CA THR A 136 9.18 -0.55 17.12
C THR A 136 9.50 -2.04 16.98
N ALA A 137 8.50 -2.88 17.21
CA ALA A 137 8.53 -4.30 16.84
C ALA A 137 7.83 -4.49 15.48
N VAL A 138 8.28 -5.46 14.70
CA VAL A 138 7.62 -5.86 13.45
C VAL A 138 7.00 -7.23 13.64
N LEU A 139 5.68 -7.31 13.53
CA LEU A 139 4.94 -8.56 13.48
C LEU A 139 4.85 -8.99 12.01
N LEU A 140 5.33 -10.19 11.70
CA LEU A 140 5.24 -10.77 10.36
C LEU A 140 4.04 -11.71 10.27
N ASP A 141 3.41 -11.69 9.09
CA ASP A 141 2.21 -12.44 8.73
C ASP A 141 1.00 -12.12 9.61
N ALA A 142 0.71 -10.85 9.72
CA ALA A 142 -0.44 -10.33 10.46
C ALA A 142 -1.76 -10.61 9.69
N GLY A 143 -2.09 -11.90 9.46
CA GLY A 143 -3.36 -12.35 8.88
C GLY A 143 -3.36 -12.59 7.36
N ALA A 144 -2.21 -12.59 6.70
CA ALA A 144 -2.15 -12.94 5.27
C ALA A 144 -2.29 -14.47 5.04
N THR A 145 -1.93 -15.29 6.02
CA THR A 145 -1.95 -16.75 5.94
C THR A 145 -2.64 -17.34 7.17
N VAL A 146 -3.57 -18.26 6.97
CA VAL A 146 -4.29 -18.94 8.08
C VAL A 146 -3.37 -19.90 8.82
N GLU A 147 -2.47 -20.61 8.10
CA GLU A 147 -1.47 -21.50 8.65
C GLU A 147 -0.08 -21.10 8.18
N CYS A 148 0.69 -20.44 9.03
CA CYS A 148 2.06 -20.07 8.74
C CYS A 148 3.03 -21.15 9.26
N ARG A 149 3.87 -21.68 8.37
CA ARG A 149 4.93 -22.62 8.76
C ARG A 149 6.22 -21.85 9.06
N PRO A 150 7.10 -22.35 9.96
CA PRO A 150 8.34 -21.67 10.32
C PRO A 150 9.24 -21.32 9.13
N GLN A 151 9.29 -22.20 8.11
CA GLN A 151 10.05 -21.95 6.90
C GLN A 151 9.54 -20.74 6.08
N HIS A 152 8.25 -20.44 6.13
CA HIS A 152 7.68 -19.27 5.45
C HIS A 152 8.15 -17.95 6.07
N LEU A 153 8.35 -17.94 7.39
CA LEU A 153 8.85 -16.75 8.10
C LEU A 153 10.34 -16.53 7.87
N GLY A 154 11.12 -17.63 7.81
CA GLY A 154 12.56 -17.57 7.55
C GLY A 154 12.93 -17.05 6.16
N GLN A 155 12.01 -17.08 5.20
CA GLN A 155 12.20 -16.59 3.84
C GLN A 155 11.89 -15.08 3.68
N GLN A 156 11.34 -14.44 4.70
CA GLN A 156 10.97 -13.03 4.62
C GLN A 156 12.20 -12.11 4.66
N PRO A 157 12.27 -11.08 3.80
CA PRO A 157 13.33 -10.08 3.87
C PRO A 157 13.30 -9.39 5.24
N GLY A 158 14.40 -9.46 5.99
CA GLY A 158 14.51 -8.91 7.34
C GLY A 158 14.38 -9.91 8.48
N ALA A 159 13.97 -11.17 8.25
CA ALA A 159 14.02 -12.22 9.28
C ALA A 159 15.45 -12.63 9.66
N ALA A 160 16.44 -12.29 8.85
CA ALA A 160 17.84 -12.72 9.00
C ALA A 160 18.70 -11.80 9.88
N GLN A 161 18.16 -10.78 10.54
CA GLN A 161 18.97 -9.86 11.36
C GLN A 161 18.50 -9.78 12.81
N GLN A 162 18.55 -10.90 13.52
CA GLN A 162 18.75 -10.88 14.97
C GLN A 162 20.15 -11.41 15.28
N GLY A 163 21.16 -10.67 14.87
CA GLY A 163 22.51 -10.76 15.44
C GLY A 163 22.55 -10.08 16.81
N PRO A 164 23.57 -10.39 17.66
CA PRO A 164 23.64 -9.86 19.01
C PRO A 164 23.69 -8.33 18.99
N ARG A 165 22.87 -7.71 19.85
CA ARG A 165 22.78 -6.27 20.04
C ARG A 165 24.15 -5.69 20.45
N SER A 166 24.79 -4.94 19.58
CA SER A 166 25.77 -3.97 20.01
C SER A 166 25.06 -2.64 20.30
N GLN A 167 25.25 -2.16 21.51
CA GLN A 167 24.72 -0.89 22.00
C GLN A 167 25.45 0.26 21.30
N SER A 168 24.73 1.20 20.73
CA SER A 168 25.04 2.63 20.76
C SER A 168 23.88 3.44 20.17
N PRO A 169 23.45 4.51 20.82
CA PRO A 169 22.37 5.35 20.32
C PRO A 169 22.95 6.48 19.47
N THR A 170 22.65 6.49 18.20
CA THR A 170 22.73 7.72 17.41
C THR A 170 21.43 7.87 16.64
N HIS A 171 20.78 9.00 16.91
CA HIS A 171 19.72 9.57 16.13
C HIS A 171 20.10 9.58 14.65
N GLU A 172 19.34 8.80 13.86
CA GLU A 172 19.13 9.15 12.47
C GLU A 172 17.74 8.72 12.04
N SER A 173 16.93 9.73 11.88
CA SER A 173 15.58 9.73 11.37
C SER A 173 15.57 9.37 9.90
N ALA A 174 14.57 8.60 9.52
CA ALA A 174 14.02 8.50 8.17
C ALA A 174 14.82 7.77 7.10
N ALA A 175 14.53 6.50 6.93
CA ALA A 175 14.51 5.88 5.62
C ALA A 175 13.60 4.65 5.65
N PHE A 176 12.30 4.88 5.74
CA PHE A 176 11.32 3.85 5.46
C PHE A 176 10.53 4.30 4.26
N HIS A 177 10.84 3.77 3.10
CA HIS A 177 9.93 3.60 1.95
C HIS A 177 10.72 3.16 0.72
N ARG A 178 11.17 1.92 0.74
CA ARG A 178 11.25 1.15 -0.51
C ARG A 178 10.09 0.19 -0.50
N ALA A 179 9.27 0.21 -1.55
CA ALA A 179 8.36 -0.88 -1.80
C ALA A 179 9.18 -2.17 -1.76
N ILE A 180 8.94 -3.00 -0.74
CA ILE A 180 9.54 -4.32 -0.68
C ILE A 180 8.75 -5.14 -1.70
N PRO A 181 9.37 -5.62 -2.80
CA PRO A 181 8.70 -6.57 -3.66
C PRO A 181 8.31 -7.78 -2.82
N CYS A 182 7.08 -8.22 -2.98
CA CYS A 182 6.61 -9.46 -2.36
C CYS A 182 7.41 -10.66 -2.82
#